data_13c378c503b39de5558507bb48a49f98
#
_entry.id   13c378c503b39de5558507bb48a49f98
#
_cell.length_a   1.000
_cell.length_b   1.000
_cell.length_c   1.000
_cell.angle_alpha   90.00
_cell.angle_beta   90.00
_cell.angle_gamma   90.00
#
_symmetry.space_group_name_H-M   'P 1'
#
loop_
_entity.id
_entity.type
_entity.pdbx_description
1 polymer ?
#
loop_
_entity_poly.entity_id
_entity_poly.type
_entity_poly.pdbx_seq_one_letter_code
_entity_poly.pdbx_strand_id
1 'polypeptide(L)'
;MHIQCTKALLTYWNPKIEEKNTDHDMYAWHAHIVKRSRKNLLVVMHDLSRFTLVFYGVKKNQLKELFPMITIAQMNSLTASGFTLDEIKPYFDMQPNHITFSQSKNRTLVARLNKAVEYADFLLSQDGYYEDSIEQIHASVFCNQLLVCENNYKVCYEPKDKFKSYLDLLNDH
;
A
#
# COMPACT_ATOMS: atom_id res chain seq x y z
N MET A 1 8.65 1.34 -9.74
CA MET A 1 7.36 1.05 -9.06
C MET A 1 6.20 1.45 -9.96
N HIS A 2 5.09 0.70 -9.97
CA HIS A 2 3.89 1.04 -10.75
C HIS A 2 2.66 1.13 -9.83
N ILE A 3 1.91 2.24 -9.92
CA ILE A 3 0.71 2.47 -9.10
C ILE A 3 -0.54 2.49 -9.99
N GLN A 4 -1.44 1.56 -9.75
CA GLN A 4 -2.76 1.50 -10.36
C GLN A 4 -3.74 2.32 -9.53
N CYS A 5 -4.12 3.48 -10.03
CA CYS A 5 -4.96 4.44 -9.33
C CYS A 5 -6.44 4.16 -9.55
N THR A 6 -7.24 4.21 -8.49
CA THR A 6 -8.69 4.23 -8.62
C THR A 6 -9.16 5.53 -9.28
N LYS A 7 -10.36 5.51 -9.85
CA LYS A 7 -10.97 6.69 -10.46
C LYS A 7 -11.00 7.90 -9.51
N ALA A 8 -11.26 7.68 -8.22
CA ALA A 8 -11.27 8.74 -7.22
C ALA A 8 -9.89 9.42 -7.09
N LEU A 9 -8.81 8.65 -7.04
CA LEU A 9 -7.45 9.19 -6.96
C LEU A 9 -7.06 9.90 -8.25
N LEU A 10 -7.39 9.33 -9.42
CA LEU A 10 -7.15 9.99 -10.71
C LEU A 10 -7.87 11.32 -10.82
N THR A 11 -9.15 11.39 -10.43
CA THR A 11 -9.92 12.64 -10.43
C THR A 11 -9.34 13.69 -9.48
N TYR A 12 -8.87 13.26 -8.29
CA TYR A 12 -8.30 14.17 -7.31
C TYR A 12 -6.94 14.73 -7.72
N TRP A 13 -6.05 13.86 -8.25
CA TRP A 13 -4.66 14.22 -8.50
C TRP A 13 -4.37 14.51 -9.97
N ASN A 14 -4.93 13.74 -10.91
CA ASN A 14 -4.69 13.80 -12.36
C ASN A 14 -3.21 13.61 -12.74
N PRO A 15 -2.57 12.48 -12.36
CA PRO A 15 -1.21 12.19 -12.78
C PRO A 15 -1.17 11.84 -14.28
N LYS A 16 0.01 11.95 -14.91
CA LYS A 16 0.23 11.36 -16.23
C LYS A 16 0.13 9.84 -16.11
N ILE A 17 -0.76 9.22 -16.88
CA ILE A 17 -0.98 7.77 -16.86
C ILE A 17 -0.27 7.10 -18.05
N GLU A 18 0.18 5.86 -17.82
CA GLU A 18 0.80 4.99 -18.80
C GLU A 18 0.17 3.60 -18.69
N GLU A 19 -0.04 2.93 -19.82
CA GLU A 19 -0.48 1.54 -19.78
C GLU A 19 0.72 0.62 -19.53
N LYS A 20 0.61 -0.25 -18.52
CA LYS A 20 1.63 -1.25 -18.17
C LYS A 20 0.95 -2.55 -17.77
N ASN A 21 1.48 -3.67 -18.25
CA ASN A 21 1.14 -4.96 -17.67
C ASN A 21 1.87 -5.13 -16.33
N THR A 22 1.13 -5.41 -15.27
CA THR A 22 1.65 -5.55 -13.91
C THR A 22 1.39 -6.96 -13.34
N ASP A 23 0.99 -7.90 -14.18
CA ASP A 23 0.80 -9.27 -13.74
C ASP A 23 2.14 -9.81 -13.19
N HIS A 24 2.12 -10.29 -11.94
CA HIS A 24 3.30 -10.76 -11.21
C HIS A 24 4.43 -9.73 -10.99
N ASP A 25 4.17 -8.44 -11.17
CA ASP A 25 5.15 -7.38 -10.88
C ASP A 25 5.26 -7.15 -9.36
N MET A 26 6.43 -7.46 -8.78
CA MET A 26 6.70 -7.25 -7.35
C MET A 26 6.69 -5.79 -6.91
N TYR A 27 6.65 -4.86 -7.85
CA TYR A 27 6.61 -3.42 -7.59
C TYR A 27 5.31 -2.79 -8.08
N ALA A 28 4.25 -3.62 -8.25
CA ALA A 28 2.92 -3.15 -8.60
C ALA A 28 2.04 -2.95 -7.35
N TRP A 29 1.36 -1.82 -7.32
CA TRP A 29 0.52 -1.38 -6.22
C TRP A 29 -0.79 -0.80 -6.72
N HIS A 30 -1.83 -0.87 -5.91
CA HIS A 30 -3.07 -0.13 -6.10
C HIS A 30 -3.16 1.01 -5.09
N ALA A 31 -3.72 2.15 -5.50
CA ALA A 31 -3.92 3.29 -4.62
C ALA A 31 -5.34 3.86 -4.72
N HIS A 32 -5.90 4.19 -3.56
CA HIS A 32 -7.22 4.80 -3.43
C HIS A 32 -7.20 5.95 -2.44
N ILE A 33 -7.95 7.02 -2.74
CA ILE A 33 -8.13 8.15 -1.86
C ILE A 33 -9.60 8.34 -1.54
N VAL A 34 -9.88 8.55 -0.25
CA VAL A 34 -11.22 8.90 0.23
C VAL A 34 -11.14 10.08 1.19
N LYS A 35 -12.23 10.81 1.32
CA LYS A 35 -12.30 11.91 2.29
C LYS A 35 -12.87 11.40 3.61
N ARG A 36 -12.17 11.68 4.72
CA ARG A 36 -12.58 11.35 6.09
C ARG A 36 -12.39 12.56 7.00
N SER A 37 -13.45 12.97 7.67
CA SER A 37 -13.40 14.07 8.65
C SER A 37 -12.63 15.31 8.16
N ARG A 38 -12.91 15.78 6.93
CA ARG A 38 -12.26 16.91 6.23
C ARG A 38 -10.82 16.68 5.76
N LYS A 39 -10.20 15.54 6.07
CA LYS A 39 -8.86 15.16 5.59
C LYS A 39 -8.96 14.05 4.55
N ASN A 40 -7.92 13.86 3.74
CA ASN A 40 -7.84 12.77 2.79
C ASN A 40 -7.15 11.57 3.46
N LEU A 41 -7.74 10.41 3.33
CA LEU A 41 -7.15 9.11 3.62
C LEU A 41 -6.71 8.49 2.30
N LEU A 42 -5.41 8.32 2.11
CA LEU A 42 -4.81 7.62 0.99
C LEU A 42 -4.36 6.24 1.49
N VAL A 43 -4.81 5.20 0.82
CA VAL A 43 -4.40 3.82 1.07
C VAL A 43 -3.72 3.28 -0.17
N VAL A 44 -2.53 2.70 0.00
CA VAL A 44 -1.72 2.09 -1.04
C VAL A 44 -1.51 0.63 -0.68
N MET A 45 -1.87 -0.29 -1.57
CA MET A 45 -1.86 -1.73 -1.32
C MET A 45 -1.05 -2.45 -2.38
N HIS A 46 -0.12 -3.29 -1.96
CA HIS A 46 0.70 -4.14 -2.82
C HIS A 46 -0.15 -5.22 -3.51
N ASP A 47 0.01 -5.36 -4.83
CA ASP A 47 -0.87 -6.19 -5.65
C ASP A 47 -0.78 -7.68 -5.33
N LEU A 48 0.40 -8.20 -5.00
CA LEU A 48 0.59 -9.62 -4.77
C LEU A 48 0.32 -10.05 -3.33
N SER A 49 0.79 -9.27 -2.35
CA SER A 49 0.69 -9.63 -0.93
C SER A 49 -0.47 -8.97 -0.20
N ARG A 50 -1.08 -7.93 -0.78
CA ARG A 50 -2.05 -7.04 -0.10
C ARG A 50 -1.43 -6.22 1.03
N PHE A 51 -0.08 -6.16 1.14
CA PHE A 51 0.59 -5.31 2.10
C PHE A 51 0.15 -3.86 1.91
N THR A 52 -0.29 -3.23 2.99
CA THR A 52 -1.04 -1.96 2.94
C THR A 52 -0.29 -0.86 3.67
N LEU A 53 -0.23 0.30 3.05
CA LEU A 53 0.30 1.54 3.61
C LEU A 53 -0.83 2.55 3.74
N VAL A 54 -0.87 3.24 4.86
CA VAL A 54 -1.93 4.19 5.21
C VAL A 54 -1.34 5.58 5.42
N PHE A 55 -1.95 6.57 4.75
CA PHE A 55 -1.57 7.98 4.86
C PHE A 55 -2.82 8.82 5.14
N TYR A 56 -2.76 9.70 6.13
CA TYR A 56 -3.89 10.53 6.51
C TYR A 56 -3.54 12.02 6.51
N GLY A 57 -4.42 12.83 5.97
CA GLY A 57 -4.19 14.26 5.82
C GLY A 57 -3.40 14.65 4.56
N VAL A 58 -3.26 13.74 3.58
CA VAL A 58 -2.51 13.97 2.35
C VAL A 58 -3.13 15.11 1.54
N LYS A 59 -2.30 16.09 1.16
CA LYS A 59 -2.68 17.20 0.28
C LYS A 59 -2.26 16.90 -1.17
N LYS A 60 -2.97 17.52 -2.12
CA LYS A 60 -2.71 17.31 -3.56
C LYS A 60 -1.27 17.59 -3.97
N ASN A 61 -0.63 18.62 -3.42
CA ASN A 61 0.75 18.97 -3.72
C ASN A 61 1.77 17.93 -3.23
N GLN A 62 1.45 17.18 -2.17
CA GLN A 62 2.31 16.13 -1.63
C GLN A 62 2.32 14.86 -2.49
N LEU A 63 1.29 14.65 -3.31
CA LEU A 63 1.26 13.52 -4.25
C LEU A 63 2.36 13.59 -5.32
N LYS A 64 2.99 14.74 -5.52
CA LYS A 64 4.19 14.87 -6.37
C LYS A 64 5.38 14.11 -5.80
N GLU A 65 5.43 13.96 -4.47
CA GLU A 65 6.45 13.24 -3.71
C GLU A 65 6.00 11.81 -3.35
N LEU A 66 5.04 11.27 -4.09
CA LEU A 66 4.44 9.98 -3.74
C LEU A 66 5.46 8.83 -3.73
N PHE A 67 6.45 8.86 -4.64
CA PHE A 67 7.49 7.83 -4.68
C PHE A 67 8.30 7.76 -3.38
N PRO A 68 8.97 8.84 -2.93
CA PRO A 68 9.69 8.80 -1.65
C PRO A 68 8.74 8.57 -0.45
N MET A 69 7.52 9.10 -0.47
CA MET A 69 6.53 8.83 0.59
C MET A 69 6.23 7.33 0.73
N ILE A 70 5.96 6.64 -0.38
CA ILE A 70 5.68 5.20 -0.37
C ILE A 70 6.93 4.42 0.05
N THR A 71 8.09 4.74 -0.49
CA THR A 71 9.34 4.02 -0.17
C THR A 71 9.69 4.12 1.32
N ILE A 72 9.57 5.29 1.92
CA ILE A 72 9.78 5.49 3.36
C ILE A 72 8.75 4.73 4.17
N ALA A 73 7.47 4.83 3.81
CA ALA A 73 6.39 4.14 4.51
C ALA A 73 6.49 2.61 4.40
N GLN A 74 6.96 2.08 3.26
CA GLN A 74 7.28 0.66 3.13
C GLN A 74 8.34 0.25 4.15
N MET A 75 9.47 0.96 4.19
CA MET A 75 10.57 0.66 5.10
C MET A 75 10.10 0.71 6.57
N ASN A 76 9.41 1.79 6.95
CA ASN A 76 8.91 1.98 8.31
C ASN A 76 7.89 0.90 8.71
N SER A 77 6.92 0.61 7.84
CA SER A 77 5.87 -0.38 8.12
C SER A 77 6.42 -1.81 8.15
N LEU A 78 7.39 -2.15 7.29
CA LEU A 78 8.06 -3.45 7.33
C LEU A 78 8.87 -3.60 8.62
N THR A 79 9.68 -2.60 8.97
CA THR A 79 10.46 -2.61 10.23
C THR A 79 9.53 -2.71 11.45
N ALA A 80 8.45 -1.93 11.49
CA ALA A 80 7.45 -2.00 12.57
C ALA A 80 6.69 -3.34 12.60
N SER A 81 6.64 -4.06 11.48
CA SER A 81 6.08 -5.42 11.40
C SER A 81 7.07 -6.52 11.78
N GLY A 82 8.31 -6.15 12.18
CA GLY A 82 9.33 -7.07 12.69
C GLY A 82 10.38 -7.53 11.69
N PHE A 83 10.40 -6.96 10.47
CA PHE A 83 11.45 -7.26 9.48
C PHE A 83 12.75 -6.52 9.81
N THR A 84 13.87 -7.20 9.66
CA THR A 84 15.21 -6.60 9.77
C THR A 84 15.57 -5.83 8.50
N LEU A 85 16.51 -4.91 8.62
CA LEU A 85 17.01 -4.18 7.45
C LEU A 85 17.66 -5.10 6.41
N ASP A 86 18.35 -6.16 6.85
CA ASP A 86 18.96 -7.11 5.94
C ASP A 86 17.94 -7.90 5.14
N GLU A 87 16.80 -8.28 5.73
CA GLU A 87 15.72 -8.97 5.03
C GLU A 87 15.07 -8.11 3.95
N ILE A 88 14.92 -6.80 4.18
CA ILE A 88 14.21 -5.91 3.25
C ILE A 88 15.13 -5.23 2.23
N LYS A 89 16.44 -5.17 2.51
CA LYS A 89 17.39 -4.46 1.66
C LYS A 89 17.38 -4.90 0.19
N PRO A 90 17.39 -6.20 -0.17
CA PRO A 90 17.37 -6.64 -1.56
C PRO A 90 16.15 -6.13 -2.34
N TYR A 91 14.98 -6.06 -1.70
CA TYR A 91 13.78 -5.50 -2.31
C TYR A 91 13.95 -4.03 -2.69
N PHE A 92 14.52 -3.21 -1.79
CA PHE A 92 14.75 -1.79 -2.05
C PHE A 92 15.89 -1.55 -3.03
N ASP A 93 16.94 -2.35 -3.01
CA ASP A 93 18.07 -2.27 -3.96
C ASP A 93 17.60 -2.55 -5.41
N MET A 94 16.61 -3.44 -5.59
CA MET A 94 16.03 -3.79 -6.89
C MET A 94 14.82 -2.93 -7.28
N GLN A 95 14.32 -2.11 -6.37
CA GLN A 95 13.14 -1.28 -6.61
C GLN A 95 13.42 -0.26 -7.72
N PRO A 96 12.54 -0.15 -8.74
CA PRO A 96 12.65 0.91 -9.74
C PRO A 96 12.70 2.29 -9.08
N ASN A 97 13.64 3.14 -9.50
CA ASN A 97 13.88 4.48 -8.94
C ASN A 97 12.88 5.55 -9.43
N HIS A 98 11.85 5.14 -10.15
CA HIS A 98 10.78 6.01 -10.64
C HIS A 98 9.42 5.34 -10.43
N ILE A 99 8.38 6.17 -10.49
CA ILE A 99 7.00 5.74 -10.37
C ILE A 99 6.25 6.01 -11.68
N THR A 100 5.44 5.04 -12.10
CA THR A 100 4.50 5.17 -13.21
C THR A 100 3.08 4.93 -12.72
N PHE A 101 2.08 5.46 -13.44
CA PHE A 101 0.69 5.39 -13.02
C PHE A 101 -0.20 4.88 -14.14
N SER A 102 -1.20 4.09 -13.78
CA SER A 102 -2.29 3.70 -14.68
C SER A 102 -3.64 3.75 -13.96
N GLN A 103 -4.71 3.59 -14.71
CA GLN A 103 -6.04 3.39 -14.14
C GLN A 103 -6.18 1.93 -13.70
N SER A 104 -6.66 1.71 -12.49
CA SER A 104 -7.00 0.37 -12.00
C SER A 104 -8.12 -0.25 -12.85
N LYS A 105 -7.86 -1.46 -13.37
CA LYS A 105 -8.82 -2.27 -14.15
C LYS A 105 -9.24 -3.54 -13.38
N ASN A 106 -8.53 -3.92 -12.32
CA ASN A 106 -8.77 -5.13 -11.56
C ASN A 106 -9.80 -4.90 -10.43
N ARG A 107 -11.03 -5.34 -10.67
CA ARG A 107 -12.15 -5.18 -9.71
C ARG A 107 -11.90 -5.89 -8.38
N THR A 108 -11.23 -7.05 -8.39
CA THR A 108 -10.92 -7.80 -7.17
C THR A 108 -9.92 -7.04 -6.30
N LEU A 109 -8.86 -6.48 -6.89
CA LEU A 109 -7.89 -5.68 -6.16
C LEU A 109 -8.52 -4.38 -5.62
N VAL A 110 -9.39 -3.73 -6.40
CA VAL A 110 -10.14 -2.55 -5.92
C VAL A 110 -11.06 -2.90 -4.74
N ALA A 111 -11.74 -4.05 -4.78
CA ALA A 111 -12.57 -4.48 -3.65
C ALA A 111 -11.74 -4.74 -2.39
N ARG A 112 -10.54 -5.35 -2.52
CA ARG A 112 -9.60 -5.56 -1.42
C ARG A 112 -9.07 -4.24 -0.87
N LEU A 113 -8.71 -3.31 -1.76
CA LEU A 113 -8.27 -1.98 -1.39
C LEU A 113 -9.37 -1.20 -0.61
N ASN A 114 -10.62 -1.29 -1.04
CA ASN A 114 -11.74 -0.68 -0.31
C ASN A 114 -11.87 -1.28 1.10
N LYS A 115 -11.65 -2.59 1.24
CA LYS A 115 -11.68 -3.25 2.56
C LYS A 115 -10.52 -2.76 3.46
N ALA A 116 -9.33 -2.57 2.89
CA ALA A 116 -8.21 -1.97 3.63
C ALA A 116 -8.53 -0.52 4.06
N VAL A 117 -9.24 0.25 3.24
CA VAL A 117 -9.74 1.59 3.62
C VAL A 117 -10.69 1.52 4.82
N GLU A 118 -11.63 0.56 4.85
CA GLU A 118 -12.55 0.37 5.98
C GLU A 118 -11.80 0.05 7.28
N TYR A 119 -10.79 -0.81 7.21
CA TYR A 119 -9.96 -1.18 8.37
C TYR A 119 -9.12 -0.01 8.87
N ALA A 120 -8.48 0.73 7.97
CA ALA A 120 -7.73 1.93 8.32
C ALA A 120 -8.64 2.99 8.95
N ASP A 121 -9.81 3.24 8.36
CA ASP A 121 -10.79 4.21 8.86
C ASP A 121 -11.32 3.82 10.26
N PHE A 122 -11.59 2.53 10.46
CA PHE A 122 -11.97 1.99 11.77
C PHE A 122 -10.91 2.28 12.82
N LEU A 123 -9.64 1.93 12.56
CA LEU A 123 -8.57 2.14 13.53
C LEU A 123 -8.34 3.63 13.81
N LEU A 124 -8.28 4.46 12.78
CA LEU A 124 -8.08 5.91 12.90
C LEU A 124 -9.24 6.63 13.62
N SER A 125 -10.40 5.99 13.74
CA SER A 125 -11.53 6.48 14.52
C SER A 125 -11.43 6.20 16.01
N GLN A 126 -10.49 5.33 16.43
CA GLN A 126 -10.26 5.01 17.83
C GLN A 126 -9.29 6.01 18.47
N ASP A 127 -9.56 6.41 19.70
CA ASP A 127 -8.70 7.31 20.45
C ASP A 127 -7.29 6.69 20.66
N GLY A 128 -6.26 7.49 20.41
CA GLY A 128 -4.87 7.10 20.63
C GLY A 128 -4.19 6.36 19.49
N TYR A 129 -4.90 6.06 18.39
CA TYR A 129 -4.29 5.42 17.21
C TYR A 129 -4.02 6.38 16.05
N TYR A 130 -4.41 7.64 16.18
CA TYR A 130 -4.07 8.68 15.20
C TYR A 130 -2.66 9.20 15.45
N GLU A 131 -1.84 9.24 14.41
CA GLU A 131 -0.48 9.81 14.44
C GLU A 131 -0.51 11.22 13.84
N ASP A 132 0.26 12.15 14.42
CA ASP A 132 0.36 13.53 13.92
C ASP A 132 1.10 13.63 12.57
N SER A 133 1.76 12.55 12.15
CA SER A 133 2.38 12.45 10.83
C SER A 133 1.35 12.13 9.73
N ILE A 134 1.72 12.39 8.47
CA ILE A 134 0.90 11.97 7.32
C ILE A 134 0.91 10.45 7.19
N GLU A 135 2.06 9.81 7.37
CA GLU A 135 2.19 8.36 7.44
C GLU A 135 1.57 7.85 8.74
N GLN A 136 0.73 6.83 8.64
CA GLN A 136 0.03 6.20 9.77
C GLN A 136 0.58 4.77 9.95
N ILE A 137 1.70 4.64 10.64
CA ILE A 137 2.42 3.36 10.80
C ILE A 137 1.56 2.36 11.54
N HIS A 138 0.92 2.73 12.65
CA HIS A 138 0.05 1.83 13.42
C HIS A 138 -1.11 1.30 12.58
N ALA A 139 -1.75 2.17 11.78
CA ALA A 139 -2.83 1.74 10.89
C ALA A 139 -2.33 0.82 9.77
N SER A 140 -1.13 1.08 9.24
CA SER A 140 -0.49 0.21 8.25
C SER A 140 -0.20 -1.17 8.84
N VAL A 141 0.45 -1.24 10.01
CA VAL A 141 0.75 -2.50 10.70
C VAL A 141 -0.52 -3.27 11.04
N PHE A 142 -1.55 -2.58 11.55
CA PHE A 142 -2.85 -3.21 11.83
C PHE A 142 -3.46 -3.85 10.57
N CYS A 143 -3.53 -3.13 9.45
CA CYS A 143 -4.03 -3.68 8.19
C CYS A 143 -3.24 -4.92 7.73
N ASN A 144 -1.93 -4.94 7.98
CA ASN A 144 -1.02 -6.02 7.55
C ASN A 144 -1.04 -7.27 8.43
N GLN A 145 -1.70 -7.20 9.59
CA GLN A 145 -1.96 -8.33 10.49
C GLN A 145 -3.36 -8.93 10.35
N LEU A 146 -4.24 -8.28 9.59
CA LEU A 146 -5.59 -8.79 9.35
C LEU A 146 -5.59 -9.84 8.24
N LEU A 147 -6.28 -10.96 8.49
CA LEU A 147 -6.39 -12.05 7.52
C LEU A 147 -7.07 -11.60 6.24
N VAL A 148 -6.41 -11.84 5.13
CA VAL A 148 -6.96 -11.75 3.78
C VAL A 148 -7.22 -13.15 3.28
N CYS A 149 -8.48 -13.43 2.88
CA CYS A 149 -8.87 -14.72 2.33
C CYS A 149 -9.19 -14.59 0.84
N GLU A 150 -8.70 -15.54 0.04
CA GLU A 150 -8.90 -15.63 -1.40
C GLU A 150 -9.54 -16.98 -1.77
N ASN A 151 -9.98 -17.12 -3.01
CA ASN A 151 -10.56 -18.36 -3.54
C ASN A 151 -11.70 -18.93 -2.66
N ASN A 152 -12.67 -18.09 -2.30
CA ASN A 152 -13.79 -18.48 -1.42
C ASN A 152 -13.32 -19.05 -0.08
N TYR A 153 -12.41 -18.33 0.60
CA TYR A 153 -11.84 -18.69 1.91
C TYR A 153 -10.96 -19.95 1.90
N LYS A 154 -10.55 -20.47 0.75
CA LYS A 154 -9.66 -21.62 0.67
C LYS A 154 -8.20 -21.30 1.02
N VAL A 155 -7.80 -20.06 0.83
CA VAL A 155 -6.45 -19.56 1.14
C VAL A 155 -6.59 -18.29 1.96
N CYS A 156 -6.09 -18.30 3.18
CA CYS A 156 -6.05 -17.13 4.05
C CYS A 156 -4.63 -16.89 4.53
N TYR A 157 -4.23 -15.62 4.59
CA TYR A 157 -2.88 -15.21 5.02
C TYR A 157 -2.90 -13.81 5.62
N GLU A 158 -1.91 -13.49 6.42
CA GLU A 158 -1.62 -12.12 6.80
C GLU A 158 -0.80 -11.44 5.68
N PRO A 159 -1.14 -10.21 5.25
CA PRO A 159 -0.39 -9.50 4.21
C PRO A 159 1.11 -9.42 4.47
N LYS A 160 1.53 -9.22 5.73
CA LYS A 160 2.95 -9.19 6.11
C LYS A 160 3.66 -10.51 5.82
N ASP A 161 3.04 -11.66 6.16
CA ASP A 161 3.64 -12.99 5.96
C ASP A 161 3.72 -13.32 4.46
N LYS A 162 2.69 -12.93 3.72
CA LYS A 162 2.71 -13.06 2.26
C LYS A 162 3.79 -12.18 1.63
N PHE A 163 3.99 -10.94 2.13
CA PHE A 163 5.08 -10.07 1.67
C PHE A 163 6.45 -10.69 2.00
N LYS A 164 6.60 -11.27 3.21
CA LYS A 164 7.81 -11.98 3.60
C LYS A 164 8.18 -13.07 2.61
N SER A 165 7.23 -13.88 2.18
CA SER A 165 7.51 -14.97 1.21
C SER A 165 8.09 -14.46 -0.12
N TYR A 166 7.81 -13.22 -0.52
CA TYR A 166 8.42 -12.60 -1.70
C TYR A 166 9.83 -12.06 -1.40
N LEU A 167 10.06 -11.54 -0.18
CA LEU A 167 11.41 -11.14 0.24
C LEU A 167 12.35 -12.35 0.31
N ASP A 168 11.88 -13.47 0.87
CA ASP A 168 12.66 -14.69 0.97
C ASP A 168 13.12 -15.18 -0.41
N LEU A 169 12.25 -15.10 -1.43
CA LEU A 169 12.62 -15.43 -2.82
C LEU A 169 13.73 -14.53 -3.40
N LEU A 170 13.81 -13.26 -2.96
CA LEU A 170 14.87 -12.34 -3.39
C LEU A 170 16.19 -12.57 -2.66
N ASN A 171 16.13 -13.08 -1.43
CA ASN A 171 17.31 -13.35 -0.61
C ASN A 171 17.99 -14.70 -0.96
N ASP A 172 17.26 -15.61 -1.63
CA ASP A 172 17.77 -16.92 -2.05
C ASP A 172 18.56 -16.88 -3.38
N HIS A 173 18.73 -15.69 -3.99
CA HIS A 173 19.46 -15.45 -5.24
C HIS A 173 20.62 -14.48 -5.04
#